data_183c7ac637cc31acc828fbf38c00a82c
#
_entry.id   183c7ac637cc31acc828fbf38c00a82c
#
_cell.length_a   1.000
_cell.length_b   1.000
_cell.length_c   1.000
_cell.angle_alpha   90.00
_cell.angle_beta   90.00
_cell.angle_gamma   90.00
#
_symmetry.space_group_name_H-M   'P 1'
#
loop_
_entity.id
_entity.type
_entity.pdbx_description
1 polymer ?
#
loop_
_entity_poly.entity_id
_entity_poly.type
_entity_poly.pdbx_seq_one_letter_code
_entity_poly.pdbx_strand_id
1 'polypeptide(L)'
;MAKSKVKQTEYAIMVEPLSEADGGGWLATVPALPGCMGDGDTPEAALADAEAAIVEWHAAAKQLGREVPGPNALGQWRQRVPRSLHEKLKFVAAREGVSLNAYVANVLAESVGRAG
;
A
#
# COMPACT_ATOMS: atom_id res chain seq x y z
N MET A 1 -27.62 -7.91 -6.42
CA MET A 1 -27.07 -7.90 -6.33
C MET A 1 -26.05 -8.17 -5.80
N ALA A 2 -25.51 -8.64 -5.88
CA ALA A 2 -24.53 -9.08 -5.35
C ALA A 2 -23.80 -8.37 -4.65
N LYS A 3 -23.86 -8.22 -3.95
CA LYS A 3 -23.24 -7.56 -3.35
C LYS A 3 -22.42 -8.08 -2.39
N SER A 4 -22.14 -9.16 -2.11
CA SER A 4 -21.20 -9.69 -1.20
C SER A 4 -19.78 -9.53 -1.68
N LYS A 5 -19.60 -9.23 -2.93
CA LYS A 5 -18.27 -9.02 -3.45
C LYS A 5 -17.74 -7.65 -3.13
N VAL A 6 -16.45 -7.57 -2.84
CA VAL A 6 -15.79 -6.29 -2.69
C VAL A 6 -15.72 -5.62 -4.06
N LYS A 7 -16.17 -4.38 -4.13
CA LYS A 7 -16.11 -3.63 -5.36
C LYS A 7 -14.71 -3.04 -5.52
N GLN A 8 -14.19 -3.08 -6.74
CA GLN A 8 -12.88 -2.52 -7.00
C GLN A 8 -12.83 -1.04 -6.66
N THR A 9 -13.94 -0.33 -6.86
CA THR A 9 -13.98 1.10 -6.57
C THR A 9 -14.00 1.42 -5.09
N GLU A 10 -14.11 0.41 -4.23
CA GLU A 10 -14.12 0.65 -2.80
C GLU A 10 -12.73 0.75 -2.20
N TYR A 11 -11.70 0.35 -2.95
CA TYR A 11 -10.35 0.49 -2.46
C TYR A 11 -9.92 1.94 -2.49
N ALA A 12 -9.21 2.36 -1.46
CA ALA A 12 -8.60 3.67 -1.47
C ALA A 12 -7.48 3.69 -2.50
N ILE A 13 -7.46 4.73 -3.31
CA ILE A 13 -6.44 4.88 -4.34
C ILE A 13 -5.78 6.23 -4.12
N MET A 14 -4.46 6.23 -4.01
CA MET A 14 -3.68 7.43 -3.82
C MET A 14 -3.12 7.88 -5.16
N VAL A 15 -3.45 9.10 -5.57
CA VAL A 15 -3.02 9.63 -6.86
C VAL A 15 -2.09 10.80 -6.62
N GLU A 16 -0.92 10.77 -7.24
CA GLU A 16 0.06 11.83 -7.04
C GLU A 16 0.86 12.06 -8.32
N PRO A 17 1.38 13.27 -8.49
CA PRO A 17 2.18 13.55 -9.68
C PRO A 17 3.55 12.92 -9.58
N LEU A 18 4.08 12.50 -10.73
CA LEU A 18 5.45 11.99 -10.82
C LEU A 18 6.36 13.10 -11.33
N SER A 19 7.57 13.14 -10.81
CA SER A 19 8.55 14.08 -11.32
C SER A 19 8.96 13.68 -12.72
N GLU A 20 9.54 14.63 -13.46
CA GLU A 20 10.00 14.33 -14.80
C GLU A 20 11.11 13.28 -14.77
N ALA A 21 11.91 13.29 -13.71
CA ALA A 21 12.97 12.29 -13.59
C ALA A 21 12.39 10.88 -13.45
N ASP A 22 11.18 10.77 -12.90
CA ASP A 22 10.50 9.48 -12.71
C ASP A 22 9.54 9.16 -13.85
N GLY A 23 9.63 9.88 -14.96
CA GLY A 23 8.82 9.62 -16.12
C GLY A 23 7.68 10.59 -16.35
N GLY A 24 7.43 11.48 -15.41
CA GLY A 24 6.34 12.45 -15.53
C GLY A 24 4.97 11.81 -15.39
N GLY A 25 3.94 12.61 -15.57
CA GLY A 25 2.57 12.13 -15.47
C GLY A 25 2.13 11.92 -14.04
N TRP A 26 1.26 10.95 -13.84
CA TRP A 26 0.64 10.68 -12.54
C TRP A 26 0.72 9.21 -12.19
N LEU A 27 0.84 8.94 -10.90
CA LEU A 27 0.86 7.58 -10.38
C LEU A 27 -0.32 7.38 -9.44
N ALA A 28 -1.00 6.26 -9.61
CA ALA A 28 -2.08 5.86 -8.70
C ALA A 28 -1.67 4.56 -8.01
N THR A 29 -1.73 4.57 -6.69
CA THR A 29 -1.32 3.41 -5.89
C THR A 29 -2.50 2.91 -5.08
N VAL A 30 -2.65 1.60 -4.98
CA VAL A 30 -3.70 0.97 -4.18
C VAL A 30 -3.03 0.35 -2.96
N PRO A 31 -3.01 1.06 -1.82
CA PRO A 31 -2.23 0.58 -0.66
C PRO A 31 -2.66 -0.77 -0.13
N ALA A 32 -3.95 -1.09 -0.19
CA ALA A 32 -4.45 -2.35 0.34
C ALA A 32 -4.01 -3.56 -0.49
N LEU A 33 -3.60 -3.36 -1.73
CA LEU A 33 -3.21 -4.44 -2.63
C LEU A 33 -1.74 -4.26 -3.00
N PRO A 34 -0.84 -5.01 -2.36
CA PRO A 34 0.60 -4.81 -2.58
C PRO A 34 0.98 -4.94 -4.05
N GLY A 35 1.69 -3.94 -4.54
CA GLY A 35 2.14 -3.94 -5.92
C GLY A 35 1.11 -3.47 -6.93
N CYS A 36 -0.10 -3.15 -6.49
CA CYS A 36 -1.16 -2.71 -7.40
C CYS A 36 -1.05 -1.22 -7.63
N MET A 37 -0.84 -0.82 -8.87
CA MET A 37 -0.68 0.59 -9.20
C MET A 37 -1.01 0.83 -10.66
N GLY A 38 -1.20 2.09 -11.01
CA GLY A 38 -1.43 2.50 -12.37
C GLY A 38 -0.80 3.84 -12.63
N ASP A 39 -0.71 4.24 -13.89
CA ASP A 39 -0.14 5.53 -14.24
C ASP A 39 -0.86 6.08 -15.45
N GLY A 40 -0.64 7.36 -15.71
CA GLY A 40 -1.26 8.02 -16.85
C GLY A 40 -0.79 9.45 -16.96
N ASP A 41 -1.15 10.08 -18.06
CA ASP A 41 -0.77 11.48 -18.30
C ASP A 41 -1.62 12.46 -17.49
N THR A 42 -2.74 12.00 -16.97
CA THR A 42 -3.63 12.82 -16.15
C THR A 42 -3.99 12.03 -14.91
N PRO A 43 -4.46 12.70 -13.85
CA PRO A 43 -4.91 11.96 -12.66
C PRO A 43 -6.03 10.97 -12.99
N GLU A 44 -6.94 11.36 -13.88
CA GLU A 44 -8.05 10.49 -14.27
C GLU A 44 -7.55 9.24 -14.99
N ALA A 45 -6.55 9.41 -15.86
CA ALA A 45 -6.00 8.27 -16.58
C ALA A 45 -5.27 7.33 -15.64
N ALA A 46 -4.53 7.88 -14.68
CA ALA A 46 -3.83 7.05 -13.69
C ALA A 46 -4.85 6.28 -12.84
N LEU A 47 -5.93 6.94 -12.45
CA LEU A 47 -6.97 6.30 -11.67
C LEU A 47 -7.61 5.15 -12.44
N ALA A 48 -7.95 5.38 -13.71
CA ALA A 48 -8.55 4.34 -14.54
C ALA A 48 -7.61 3.15 -14.70
N ASP A 49 -6.32 3.43 -14.87
CA ASP A 49 -5.33 2.37 -15.01
C ASP A 49 -5.21 1.56 -13.73
N ALA A 50 -5.25 2.24 -12.57
CA ALA A 50 -5.20 1.55 -11.30
C ALA A 50 -6.45 0.69 -11.09
N GLU A 51 -7.61 1.16 -11.50
CA GLU A 51 -8.83 0.38 -11.38
C GLU A 51 -8.75 -0.89 -12.23
N ALA A 52 -8.17 -0.80 -13.41
CA ALA A 52 -7.95 -1.98 -14.22
C ALA A 52 -6.96 -2.93 -13.55
N ALA A 53 -5.92 -2.36 -12.93
CA ALA A 53 -4.93 -3.16 -12.23
C ALA A 53 -5.54 -3.91 -11.05
N ILE A 54 -6.52 -3.31 -10.37
CA ILE A 54 -7.20 -3.99 -9.26
C ILE A 54 -7.88 -5.26 -9.76
N VAL A 55 -8.54 -5.18 -10.91
CA VAL A 55 -9.21 -6.34 -11.48
C VAL A 55 -8.20 -7.45 -11.76
N GLU A 56 -7.06 -7.08 -12.35
CA GLU A 56 -6.02 -8.06 -12.64
C GLU A 56 -5.41 -8.62 -11.36
N TRP A 57 -5.24 -7.78 -10.36
CA TRP A 57 -4.68 -8.22 -9.09
C TRP A 57 -5.57 -9.27 -8.44
N HIS A 58 -6.89 -9.02 -8.45
CA HIS A 58 -7.85 -9.98 -7.90
C HIS A 58 -7.80 -11.30 -8.66
N ALA A 59 -7.74 -11.24 -9.98
CA ALA A 59 -7.70 -12.45 -10.78
C ALA A 59 -6.43 -13.26 -10.50
N ALA A 60 -5.30 -12.57 -10.39
CA ALA A 60 -4.04 -13.25 -10.10
C ALA A 60 -4.04 -13.87 -8.71
N ALA A 61 -4.56 -13.16 -7.73
CA ALA A 61 -4.61 -13.67 -6.37
C ALA A 61 -5.49 -14.92 -6.30
N LYS A 62 -6.59 -14.89 -7.01
CA LYS A 62 -7.50 -16.03 -7.05
C LYS A 62 -6.83 -17.25 -7.66
N GLN A 63 -6.11 -17.05 -8.75
CA GLN A 63 -5.40 -18.15 -9.40
C GLN A 63 -4.34 -18.75 -8.50
N LEU A 64 -3.70 -17.93 -7.67
CA LEU A 64 -2.66 -18.39 -6.77
C LEU A 64 -3.20 -18.90 -5.45
N GLY A 65 -4.52 -18.86 -5.25
CA GLY A 65 -5.13 -19.30 -4.02
C GLY A 65 -4.86 -18.35 -2.86
N ARG A 66 -4.55 -17.10 -3.17
CA ARG A 66 -4.27 -16.11 -2.13
C ARG A 66 -5.54 -15.41 -1.72
N GLU A 67 -5.54 -15.01 -0.45
CA GLU A 67 -6.63 -14.20 0.06
C GLU A 67 -6.59 -12.81 -0.57
N VAL A 68 -7.77 -12.27 -0.85
CA VAL A 68 -7.87 -10.93 -1.39
C VAL A 68 -8.18 -9.97 -0.25
N PRO A 69 -7.30 -8.99 0.03
CA PRO A 69 -7.57 -8.03 1.09
C PRO A 69 -8.79 -7.20 0.78
N GLY A 70 -9.57 -6.87 1.80
CA GLY A 70 -10.69 -5.97 1.64
C GLY A 70 -10.24 -4.52 1.56
N PRO A 71 -11.19 -3.61 1.30
CA PRO A 71 -10.86 -2.19 1.18
C PRO A 71 -10.27 -1.59 2.44
N ASN A 72 -10.59 -2.17 3.59
CA ASN A 72 -10.10 -1.67 4.88
C ASN A 72 -9.08 -2.60 5.48
N ALA A 73 -8.30 -3.29 4.63
CA ALA A 73 -7.30 -4.24 5.12
C ALA A 73 -6.17 -3.56 5.87
N LEU A 74 -5.90 -2.29 5.56
CA LEU A 74 -4.83 -1.56 6.22
C LEU A 74 -5.41 -0.60 7.24
N GLY A 75 -4.87 -0.65 8.43
CA GLY A 75 -5.18 0.33 9.45
C GLY A 75 -4.16 1.44 9.44
N GLN A 76 -4.49 2.54 10.08
CA GLN A 76 -3.59 3.66 10.21
C GLN A 76 -3.59 4.15 11.63
N TRP A 77 -2.42 4.56 12.08
CA TRP A 77 -2.32 5.24 13.37
C TRP A 77 -1.22 6.27 13.25
N ARG A 78 -1.21 7.18 14.19
CA ARG A 78 -0.19 8.23 14.20
C ARG A 78 0.28 8.41 15.62
N GLN A 79 1.58 8.47 15.78
CA GLN A 79 2.14 8.63 17.13
C GLN A 79 3.35 9.52 17.06
N ARG A 80 3.48 10.38 18.07
CA ARG A 80 4.66 11.19 18.24
C ARG A 80 5.63 10.45 19.13
N VAL A 81 6.89 10.47 18.73
CA VAL A 81 7.95 9.83 19.51
C VAL A 81 9.09 10.83 19.68
N PRO A 82 9.94 10.65 20.70
CA PRO A 82 11.12 11.51 20.83
C PRO A 82 11.98 11.47 19.58
N ARG A 83 12.59 12.60 19.26
CA ARG A 83 13.43 12.69 18.08
C ARG A 83 14.52 11.63 18.07
N SER A 84 15.13 11.39 19.22
CA SER A 84 16.22 10.42 19.31
C SER A 84 15.75 9.01 18.94
N LEU A 85 14.53 8.64 19.34
CA LEU A 85 14.00 7.33 18.96
C LEU A 85 13.72 7.28 17.48
N HIS A 86 13.14 8.35 16.92
CA HIS A 86 12.86 8.40 15.49
C HIS A 86 14.15 8.22 14.67
N GLU A 87 15.23 8.91 15.07
CA GLU A 87 16.47 8.78 14.35
C GLU A 87 17.07 7.38 14.44
N LYS A 88 17.00 6.77 15.62
CA LYS A 88 17.47 5.40 15.78
C LYS A 88 16.70 4.43 14.90
N LEU A 89 15.38 4.58 14.85
CA LEU A 89 14.56 3.70 14.03
C LEU A 89 14.89 3.86 12.55
N LYS A 90 15.10 5.09 12.12
CA LYS A 90 15.47 5.33 10.72
C LYS A 90 16.81 4.66 10.39
N PHE A 91 17.76 4.77 11.31
CA PHE A 91 19.08 4.19 11.10
C PHE A 91 18.99 2.66 10.99
N VAL A 92 18.26 2.03 11.90
CA VAL A 92 18.15 0.57 11.89
C VAL A 92 17.40 0.10 10.65
N ALA A 93 16.33 0.79 10.28
CA ALA A 93 15.57 0.44 9.09
C ALA A 93 16.45 0.50 7.85
N ALA A 94 17.24 1.56 7.73
CA ALA A 94 18.14 1.71 6.58
C ALA A 94 19.17 0.58 6.55
N ARG A 95 19.67 0.20 7.71
CA ARG A 95 20.65 -0.88 7.80
C ARG A 95 20.06 -2.21 7.35
N GLU A 96 18.78 -2.42 7.60
CA GLU A 96 18.11 -3.65 7.21
C GLU A 96 17.54 -3.57 5.80
N GLY A 97 17.66 -2.42 5.15
CA GLY A 97 17.20 -2.28 3.78
C GLY A 97 15.70 -2.19 3.63
N VAL A 98 15.01 -1.76 4.67
CA VAL A 98 13.55 -1.61 4.63
C VAL A 98 13.18 -0.18 4.98
N SER A 99 11.94 0.20 4.66
CA SER A 99 11.45 1.52 5.04
C SER A 99 11.21 1.58 6.54
N LEU A 100 11.16 2.81 7.07
CA LEU A 100 10.85 3.00 8.47
C LEU A 100 9.50 2.38 8.82
N ASN A 101 8.50 2.63 7.99
CA ASN A 101 7.18 2.07 8.24
C ASN A 101 7.20 0.55 8.26
N ALA A 102 7.90 -0.06 7.32
CA ALA A 102 7.98 -1.51 7.28
C ALA A 102 8.70 -2.06 8.50
N TYR A 103 9.79 -1.40 8.91
CA TYR A 103 10.54 -1.84 10.06
C TYR A 103 9.68 -1.79 11.33
N VAL A 104 9.00 -0.65 11.54
CA VAL A 104 8.16 -0.50 12.73
C VAL A 104 7.02 -1.50 12.72
N ALA A 105 6.38 -1.70 11.57
CA ALA A 105 5.29 -2.66 11.48
C ALA A 105 5.76 -4.06 11.82
N ASN A 106 6.94 -4.45 11.35
CA ASN A 106 7.49 -5.77 11.63
C ASN A 106 7.80 -5.96 13.12
N VAL A 107 8.38 -4.93 13.74
CA VAL A 107 8.69 -4.98 15.17
C VAL A 107 7.42 -5.14 16.00
N LEU A 108 6.40 -4.36 15.64
CA LEU A 108 5.14 -4.42 16.38
C LEU A 108 4.44 -5.77 16.17
N ALA A 109 4.47 -6.28 14.95
CA ALA A 109 3.86 -7.58 14.66
C ALA A 109 4.52 -8.68 15.46
N GLU A 110 5.86 -8.65 15.55
CA GLU A 110 6.61 -9.59 16.32
C GLU A 110 6.25 -9.51 17.80
N SER A 111 6.17 -8.30 18.30
CA SER A 111 5.87 -8.09 19.71
C SER A 111 4.48 -8.59 20.07
N VAL A 112 3.50 -8.30 19.22
CA VAL A 112 2.13 -8.76 19.45
C VAL A 112 2.05 -10.28 19.34
N GLY A 113 2.75 -10.85 18.38
CA GLY A 113 2.77 -12.29 18.21
C GLY A 113 3.32 -13.02 19.42
N ARG A 114 4.36 -12.44 20.03
CA ARG A 114 4.93 -13.06 21.24
C ARG A 114 4.01 -12.92 22.44
N ALA A 115 3.24 -11.82 22.49
CA ALA A 115 2.34 -11.58 23.61
C ALA A 115 1.10 -12.45 23.53
N GLY A 116 0.72 -12.83 22.32
CA GLY A 116 -0.45 -13.66 22.11
C GLY A 116 -0.09 -15.12 22.09
#